data_877dc8e139f0a3535948d92e380b0d2e
#
_entry.id   877dc8e139f0a3535948d92e380b0d2e
#
_cell.length_a   1.000
_cell.length_b   1.000
_cell.length_c   1.000
_cell.angle_alpha   90.00
_cell.angle_beta   90.00
_cell.angle_gamma   90.00
#
_symmetry.space_group_name_H-M   'P 1'
#
loop_
_entity.id
_entity.type
_entity.pdbx_description
1 polymer ?
#
loop_
_entity_poly.entity_id
_entity_poly.type
_entity_poly.pdbx_seq_one_letter_code
_entity_poly.pdbx_strand_id
1 'polypeptide(L)'
;MKAIRKVQKEKTEWQNIQIISFGIAGADEVFLEKIVELGGWDLLDGIALHPGRGNFTPDFPVIAPWEDFKKPAFGYQYWNYYGSIRVVKNFIQKHGGDKDLYLTEIYALDYPNHSWNDTPREAAENLLLSYALAAAEGVKNALYYQLFNSVWFDHLGVNATNREYFFGMINRDLSFKPSLMAFCNTAEVLDKAVFKGWIRMDEKHPLSRGILFD
;
A
#
# COMPACT_ATOMS: atom_id res chain seq x y z
N MET A 1 2.58 -14.51 -18.37
CA MET A 1 2.22 -13.24 -19.03
C MET A 1 2.10 -13.35 -20.55
N LYS A 2 3.11 -13.83 -21.32
CA LYS A 2 3.00 -13.95 -22.80
C LYS A 2 1.76 -14.72 -23.27
N ALA A 3 1.41 -15.84 -22.61
CA ALA A 3 0.20 -16.60 -22.94
C ALA A 3 -1.09 -15.80 -22.70
N ILE A 4 -1.16 -15.04 -21.61
CA ILE A 4 -2.31 -14.18 -21.28
C ILE A 4 -2.44 -13.10 -22.36
N ARG A 5 -1.35 -12.41 -22.73
CA ARG A 5 -1.36 -11.40 -23.81
C ARG A 5 -1.77 -11.99 -25.17
N LYS A 6 -1.40 -13.24 -25.45
CA LYS A 6 -1.85 -13.93 -26.68
C LYS A 6 -3.36 -14.10 -26.68
N VAL A 7 -3.92 -14.70 -25.60
CA VAL A 7 -5.38 -14.90 -25.47
C VAL A 7 -6.15 -13.58 -25.48
N GLN A 8 -5.60 -12.55 -24.82
CA GLN A 8 -6.20 -11.21 -24.79
C GLN A 8 -6.35 -10.59 -26.21
N LYS A 9 -5.36 -10.84 -27.09
CA LYS A 9 -5.43 -10.39 -28.49
C LYS A 9 -6.47 -11.16 -29.30
N GLU A 10 -6.74 -12.41 -28.95
CA GLU A 10 -7.68 -13.29 -29.65
C GLU A 10 -9.16 -13.05 -29.20
N LYS A 11 -9.36 -12.44 -28.01
CA LYS A 11 -10.66 -12.23 -27.38
C LYS A 11 -10.96 -10.75 -27.24
N THR A 12 -11.87 -10.23 -28.05
CA THR A 12 -12.23 -8.80 -28.05
C THR A 12 -12.72 -8.32 -26.70
N GLU A 13 -13.51 -9.13 -25.99
CA GLU A 13 -14.05 -8.83 -24.67
C GLU A 13 -12.97 -8.71 -23.57
N TRP A 14 -11.75 -9.19 -23.82
CA TRP A 14 -10.63 -9.17 -22.86
C TRP A 14 -9.56 -8.12 -23.18
N GLN A 15 -9.69 -7.40 -24.28
CA GLN A 15 -8.69 -6.41 -24.70
C GLN A 15 -8.48 -5.29 -23.70
N ASN A 16 -9.52 -4.96 -22.90
CA ASN A 16 -9.48 -3.91 -21.89
C ASN A 16 -9.08 -4.41 -20.48
N ILE A 17 -8.80 -5.71 -20.32
CA ILE A 17 -8.36 -6.24 -19.03
C ILE A 17 -6.89 -5.85 -18.81
N GLN A 18 -6.63 -5.14 -17.72
CA GLN A 18 -5.27 -4.77 -17.33
C GLN A 18 -4.52 -5.96 -16.71
N ILE A 19 -3.27 -6.12 -17.07
CA ILE A 19 -2.37 -7.11 -16.48
C ILE A 19 -1.39 -6.36 -15.58
N ILE A 20 -1.55 -6.54 -14.28
CA ILE A 20 -0.64 -5.95 -13.29
C ILE A 20 0.35 -7.02 -12.79
N SER A 21 1.45 -6.59 -12.19
CA SER A 21 2.39 -7.49 -11.55
C SER A 21 1.77 -8.20 -10.34
N PHE A 22 2.45 -9.21 -9.80
CA PHE A 22 2.15 -9.68 -8.45
C PHE A 22 2.39 -8.57 -7.45
N GLY A 23 1.63 -8.53 -6.35
CA GLY A 23 1.89 -7.66 -5.22
C GLY A 23 3.25 -7.99 -4.59
N ILE A 24 4.21 -7.09 -4.74
CA ILE A 24 5.54 -7.24 -4.14
C ILE A 24 5.52 -6.70 -2.71
N ALA A 25 6.06 -7.47 -1.79
CA ALA A 25 6.20 -7.05 -0.39
C ALA A 25 7.28 -5.96 -0.30
N GLY A 26 6.91 -4.77 0.15
CA GLY A 26 7.80 -3.61 0.12
C GLY A 26 8.17 -3.20 -1.32
N ALA A 27 9.20 -2.39 -1.48
CA ALA A 27 9.70 -1.96 -2.79
C ALA A 27 10.98 -2.72 -3.14
N ASP A 28 10.85 -3.89 -3.73
CA ASP A 28 11.97 -4.73 -4.17
C ASP A 28 12.42 -4.31 -5.58
N GLU A 29 13.33 -3.35 -5.65
CA GLU A 29 13.89 -2.87 -6.93
C GLU A 29 14.69 -3.97 -7.65
N VAL A 30 15.32 -4.90 -6.92
CA VAL A 30 16.09 -6.00 -7.55
C VAL A 30 15.15 -6.94 -8.29
N PHE A 31 14.01 -7.25 -7.69
CA PHE A 31 12.98 -8.05 -8.34
C PHE A 31 12.40 -7.34 -9.58
N LEU A 32 12.12 -6.04 -9.47
CA LEU A 32 11.61 -5.25 -10.59
C LEU A 32 12.62 -5.16 -11.75
N GLU A 33 13.91 -4.93 -11.47
CA GLU A 33 14.95 -4.96 -12.51
C GLU A 33 15.00 -6.33 -13.20
N LYS A 34 14.78 -7.41 -12.43
CA LYS A 34 14.75 -8.76 -13.03
C LYS A 34 13.56 -8.97 -13.97
N ILE A 35 12.41 -8.37 -13.67
CA ILE A 35 11.25 -8.36 -14.57
C ILE A 35 11.62 -7.65 -15.89
N VAL A 36 12.31 -6.51 -15.79
CA VAL A 36 12.78 -5.74 -16.98
C VAL A 36 13.75 -6.58 -17.81
N GLU A 37 14.80 -7.12 -17.19
CA GLU A 37 15.81 -7.94 -17.86
C GLU A 37 15.22 -9.15 -18.62
N LEU A 38 14.19 -9.76 -18.05
CA LEU A 38 13.49 -10.91 -18.65
C LEU A 38 12.45 -10.52 -19.70
N GLY A 39 12.31 -9.24 -20.03
CA GLY A 39 11.33 -8.73 -21.00
C GLY A 39 9.88 -8.88 -20.51
N GLY A 40 9.68 -8.93 -19.18
CA GLY A 40 8.35 -8.99 -18.56
C GLY A 40 7.70 -7.61 -18.43
N TRP A 41 8.49 -6.54 -18.42
CA TRP A 41 8.03 -5.18 -18.21
C TRP A 41 6.97 -4.76 -19.23
N ASP A 42 7.24 -4.95 -20.52
CA ASP A 42 6.32 -4.57 -21.60
C ASP A 42 5.03 -5.42 -21.66
N LEU A 43 4.96 -6.46 -20.85
CA LEU A 43 3.78 -7.31 -20.73
C LEU A 43 2.84 -6.88 -19.60
N LEU A 44 3.20 -5.86 -18.84
CA LEU A 44 2.42 -5.33 -17.71
C LEU A 44 1.80 -3.98 -18.09
N ASP A 45 0.60 -3.73 -17.58
CA ASP A 45 -0.07 -2.41 -17.63
C ASP A 45 0.15 -1.64 -16.32
N GLY A 46 0.49 -2.33 -15.23
CA GLY A 46 0.73 -1.72 -13.94
C GLY A 46 1.58 -2.56 -13.00
N ILE A 47 2.05 -1.93 -11.96
CA ILE A 47 2.86 -2.54 -10.90
C ILE A 47 2.05 -2.59 -9.61
N ALA A 48 2.00 -3.77 -9.00
CA ALA A 48 1.32 -3.97 -7.72
C ALA A 48 2.34 -4.03 -6.58
N LEU A 49 1.99 -3.38 -5.46
CA LEU A 49 2.84 -3.21 -4.30
C LEU A 49 2.06 -3.48 -3.01
N HIS A 50 2.70 -4.10 -2.02
CA HIS A 50 2.25 -4.20 -0.63
C HIS A 50 3.19 -3.34 0.24
N PRO A 51 2.96 -2.05 0.40
CA PRO A 51 3.86 -1.18 1.16
C PRO A 51 3.69 -1.45 2.64
N GLY A 52 4.74 -1.95 3.29
CA GLY A 52 4.77 -2.07 4.75
C GLY A 52 4.91 -0.69 5.40
N ARG A 53 4.32 -0.53 6.58
CA ARG A 53 4.41 0.71 7.35
C ARG A 53 5.43 0.66 8.48
N GLY A 54 5.68 -0.51 9.03
CA GLY A 54 6.53 -0.67 10.22
C GLY A 54 5.95 0.08 11.43
N ASN A 55 6.81 0.70 12.24
CA ASN A 55 6.44 1.49 13.42
C ASN A 55 6.19 2.97 13.11
N PHE A 56 6.20 3.36 11.86
CA PHE A 56 6.08 4.75 11.46
C PHE A 56 4.67 5.08 10.97
N THR A 57 4.33 6.36 11.06
CA THR A 57 3.16 6.88 10.39
C THR A 57 3.32 6.74 8.86
N PRO A 58 2.24 6.59 8.10
CA PRO A 58 2.31 6.38 6.65
C PRO A 58 3.08 7.46 5.89
N ASP A 59 3.06 8.69 6.39
CA ASP A 59 3.71 9.86 5.79
C ASP A 59 5.22 9.93 6.02
N PHE A 60 5.80 9.00 6.76
CA PHE A 60 7.24 9.00 7.02
C PHE A 60 8.00 8.79 5.70
N PRO A 61 8.70 9.82 5.18
CA PRO A 61 9.21 9.79 3.81
C PRO A 61 10.60 9.20 3.66
N VAL A 62 11.27 8.96 4.80
CA VAL A 62 12.69 8.56 4.84
C VAL A 62 12.80 7.26 5.59
N ILE A 63 13.61 6.35 5.08
CA ILE A 63 14.00 5.16 5.85
C ILE A 63 14.94 5.58 6.95
N ALA A 64 14.62 5.19 8.17
CA ALA A 64 15.58 5.26 9.24
C ALA A 64 16.79 4.36 8.92
N PRO A 65 18.03 4.73 9.35
CA PRO A 65 19.21 3.94 9.03
C PRO A 65 19.13 2.47 9.41
N TRP A 66 18.37 2.14 10.44
CA TRP A 66 18.13 0.75 10.87
C TRP A 66 17.07 0.03 10.03
N GLU A 67 16.33 0.74 9.19
CA GLU A 67 15.33 0.23 8.27
C GLU A 67 15.78 0.30 6.80
N ASP A 68 17.07 0.43 6.56
CA ASP A 68 17.63 0.38 5.22
C ASP A 68 17.56 -1.05 4.66
N PHE A 69 16.40 -1.40 4.16
CA PHE A 69 16.11 -2.71 3.57
C PHE A 69 16.79 -2.93 2.21
N LYS A 70 17.47 -1.93 1.67
CA LYS A 70 18.34 -2.10 0.51
C LYS A 70 19.63 -2.85 0.85
N LYS A 71 19.92 -3.06 2.13
CA LYS A 71 21.06 -3.89 2.54
C LYS A 71 20.77 -5.37 2.30
N PRO A 72 21.79 -6.17 1.95
CA PRO A 72 21.63 -7.61 1.72
C PRO A 72 20.95 -8.36 2.86
N ALA A 73 21.19 -7.94 4.12
CA ALA A 73 20.58 -8.53 5.30
C ALA A 73 19.04 -8.44 5.34
N PHE A 74 18.45 -7.52 4.58
CA PHE A 74 17.01 -7.30 4.49
C PHE A 74 16.44 -7.67 3.12
N GLY A 75 17.17 -8.38 2.29
CA GLY A 75 16.71 -8.83 0.98
C GLY A 75 16.55 -7.72 -0.06
N TYR A 76 17.19 -6.56 0.16
CA TYR A 76 17.10 -5.38 -0.73
C TYR A 76 15.69 -4.79 -0.87
N GLN A 77 14.79 -5.06 0.06
CA GLN A 77 13.42 -4.54 0.06
C GLN A 77 13.32 -3.21 0.82
N TYR A 78 12.33 -2.42 0.45
CA TYR A 78 11.99 -1.16 1.08
C TYR A 78 10.60 -1.26 1.71
N TRP A 79 10.49 -1.05 3.02
CA TRP A 79 9.28 -1.35 3.79
C TRP A 79 8.51 -0.14 4.33
N ASN A 80 9.05 1.06 4.18
CA ASN A 80 8.34 2.27 4.58
C ASN A 80 7.19 2.56 3.61
N TYR A 81 5.99 2.86 4.11
CA TYR A 81 4.79 3.02 3.29
C TYR A 81 4.98 4.07 2.18
N TYR A 82 5.20 5.32 2.57
CA TYR A 82 5.37 6.42 1.62
C TYR A 82 6.64 6.27 0.78
N GLY A 83 7.71 5.86 1.43
CA GLY A 83 8.97 5.61 0.76
C GLY A 83 8.88 4.50 -0.29
N SER A 84 8.18 3.40 0.01
CA SER A 84 7.95 2.30 -0.95
C SER A 84 7.22 2.76 -2.19
N ILE A 85 6.15 3.55 -2.03
CA ILE A 85 5.39 4.14 -3.15
C ILE A 85 6.33 4.98 -4.01
N ARG A 86 7.12 5.87 -3.41
CA ARG A 86 8.05 6.76 -4.12
C ARG A 86 9.16 6.00 -4.85
N VAL A 87 9.71 4.96 -4.23
CA VAL A 87 10.73 4.11 -4.87
C VAL A 87 10.18 3.44 -6.12
N VAL A 88 8.99 2.82 -6.03
CA VAL A 88 8.38 2.14 -7.18
C VAL A 88 7.95 3.15 -8.26
N LYS A 89 7.42 4.31 -7.88
CA LYS A 89 7.13 5.40 -8.86
C LYS A 89 8.38 5.85 -9.59
N ASN A 90 9.48 6.07 -8.88
CA ASN A 90 10.75 6.44 -9.50
C ASN A 90 11.26 5.34 -10.44
N PHE A 91 11.08 4.07 -10.05
CA PHE A 91 11.41 2.93 -10.90
C PHE A 91 10.56 2.93 -12.18
N ILE A 92 9.25 3.14 -12.08
CA ILE A 92 8.34 3.26 -13.23
C ILE A 92 8.80 4.40 -14.15
N GLN A 93 9.10 5.58 -13.59
CA GLN A 93 9.58 6.73 -14.38
C GLN A 93 10.90 6.43 -15.11
N LYS A 94 11.84 5.76 -14.44
CA LYS A 94 13.11 5.31 -15.05
C LYS A 94 12.89 4.39 -16.24
N HIS A 95 11.82 3.61 -16.24
CA HIS A 95 11.52 2.61 -17.27
C HIS A 95 10.34 3.00 -18.18
N GLY A 96 10.16 4.30 -18.47
CA GLY A 96 9.22 4.80 -19.48
C GLY A 96 8.01 5.56 -18.91
N GLY A 97 7.69 5.44 -17.63
CA GLY A 97 6.64 6.21 -16.96
C GLY A 97 5.20 5.84 -17.31
N ASP A 98 4.98 4.71 -17.98
CA ASP A 98 3.69 4.32 -18.59
C ASP A 98 2.89 3.30 -17.76
N LYS A 99 3.36 2.93 -16.57
CA LYS A 99 2.70 1.94 -15.73
C LYS A 99 1.91 2.59 -14.60
N ASP A 100 0.67 2.17 -14.42
CA ASP A 100 -0.10 2.50 -13.24
C ASP A 100 0.45 1.78 -12.00
N LEU A 101 0.36 2.42 -10.83
CA LEU A 101 0.73 1.83 -9.55
C LEU A 101 -0.52 1.42 -8.78
N TYR A 102 -0.52 0.19 -8.27
CA TYR A 102 -1.58 -0.41 -7.47
C TYR A 102 -1.04 -0.80 -6.11
N LEU A 103 -1.77 -0.49 -5.05
CA LEU A 103 -1.54 -1.05 -3.73
C LEU A 103 -2.54 -2.19 -3.53
N THR A 104 -2.11 -3.41 -3.80
CA THR A 104 -3.00 -4.58 -3.74
C THR A 104 -3.15 -5.13 -2.33
N GLU A 105 -2.39 -4.60 -1.39
CA GLU A 105 -2.59 -4.80 0.05
C GLU A 105 -2.08 -3.58 0.80
N ILE A 106 -2.96 -2.96 1.59
CA ILE A 106 -2.61 -2.00 2.63
C ILE A 106 -3.36 -2.39 3.90
N TYR A 107 -2.85 -2.01 5.05
CA TYR A 107 -3.46 -2.35 6.33
C TYR A 107 -3.26 -1.27 7.40
N ALA A 108 -4.13 -1.29 8.40
CA ALA A 108 -3.96 -0.58 9.67
C ALA A 108 -4.22 -1.58 10.80
N LEU A 109 -3.21 -1.85 11.59
CA LEU A 109 -3.16 -2.91 12.58
C LEU A 109 -3.38 -2.34 13.98
N ASP A 110 -4.41 -2.79 14.68
CA ASP A 110 -4.69 -2.44 16.08
C ASP A 110 -4.31 -3.57 17.05
N TYR A 111 -3.12 -4.12 16.89
CA TYR A 111 -2.63 -5.26 17.66
C TYR A 111 -2.15 -4.84 19.06
N PRO A 112 -2.79 -5.30 20.17
CA PRO A 112 -2.64 -4.68 21.49
C PRO A 112 -1.33 -4.96 22.21
N ASN A 113 -0.46 -5.82 21.76
CA ASN A 113 0.70 -6.32 22.52
C ASN A 113 2.01 -6.34 21.76
N HIS A 114 2.20 -5.47 20.79
CA HIS A 114 3.41 -5.50 19.96
C HIS A 114 4.01 -4.10 19.77
N SER A 115 5.31 -4.03 19.55
CA SER A 115 6.02 -2.79 19.23
C SER A 115 5.55 -2.11 17.93
N TRP A 116 4.72 -2.75 17.15
CA TRP A 116 4.08 -2.22 15.93
C TRP A 116 2.59 -1.90 16.14
N ASN A 117 2.29 -1.56 17.33
CA ASN A 117 0.96 -1.49 17.86
C ASN A 117 0.39 -0.11 17.64
N ASP A 118 -0.66 -0.03 16.86
CA ASP A 118 -1.53 1.14 16.89
C ASP A 118 -2.66 0.88 17.88
N THR A 119 -3.04 1.90 18.63
CA THR A 119 -4.37 1.89 19.25
C THR A 119 -5.43 1.87 18.15
N PRO A 120 -6.67 1.46 18.43
CA PRO A 120 -7.75 1.52 17.43
C PRO A 120 -7.93 2.91 16.81
N ARG A 121 -7.63 3.97 17.54
CA ARG A 121 -7.66 5.35 17.06
C ARG A 121 -6.49 5.62 16.08
N GLU A 122 -5.27 5.28 16.46
CA GLU A 122 -4.08 5.45 15.60
C GLU A 122 -4.20 4.63 14.33
N ALA A 123 -4.75 3.41 14.41
CA ALA A 123 -5.04 2.59 13.24
C ALA A 123 -6.01 3.30 12.27
N ALA A 124 -7.04 3.95 12.80
CA ALA A 124 -7.99 4.72 12.01
C ALA A 124 -7.35 5.97 11.36
N GLU A 125 -6.56 6.72 12.12
CA GLU A 125 -5.83 7.90 11.65
C GLU A 125 -4.80 7.52 10.56
N ASN A 126 -4.05 6.45 10.78
CA ASN A 126 -3.07 5.92 9.82
C ASN A 126 -3.72 5.39 8.54
N LEU A 127 -4.91 4.81 8.64
CA LEU A 127 -5.67 4.35 7.49
C LEU A 127 -6.09 5.53 6.59
N LEU A 128 -6.69 6.57 7.18
CA LEU A 128 -7.05 7.79 6.47
C LEU A 128 -5.84 8.39 5.76
N LEU A 129 -4.73 8.54 6.50
CA LEU A 129 -3.49 9.11 5.95
C LEU A 129 -2.92 8.26 4.82
N SER A 130 -3.00 6.92 4.93
CA SER A 130 -2.55 6.00 3.88
C SER A 130 -3.31 6.21 2.56
N TYR A 131 -4.63 6.34 2.61
CA TYR A 131 -5.44 6.58 1.42
C TYR A 131 -5.21 7.98 0.85
N ALA A 132 -5.10 9.01 1.70
CA ALA A 132 -4.82 10.37 1.25
C ALA A 132 -3.45 10.45 0.55
N LEU A 133 -2.42 9.79 1.08
CA LEU A 133 -1.09 9.71 0.46
C LEU A 133 -1.13 8.93 -0.86
N ALA A 134 -1.83 7.79 -0.90
CA ALA A 134 -1.99 7.02 -2.12
C ALA A 134 -2.65 7.85 -3.22
N ALA A 135 -3.72 8.56 -2.90
CA ALA A 135 -4.40 9.45 -3.83
C ALA A 135 -3.50 10.61 -4.31
N ALA A 136 -2.76 11.24 -3.39
CA ALA A 136 -1.81 12.31 -3.71
C ALA A 136 -0.65 11.83 -4.60
N GLU A 137 -0.23 10.58 -4.45
CA GLU A 137 0.82 9.97 -5.27
C GLU A 137 0.30 9.39 -6.59
N GLY A 138 -0.99 9.51 -6.87
CA GLY A 138 -1.60 9.02 -8.12
C GLY A 138 -1.69 7.49 -8.20
N VAL A 139 -1.78 6.82 -7.07
CA VAL A 139 -2.04 5.39 -7.02
C VAL A 139 -3.41 5.10 -7.63
N LYS A 140 -3.47 4.13 -8.53
CA LYS A 140 -4.68 3.80 -9.28
C LYS A 140 -5.75 3.15 -8.43
N ASN A 141 -5.35 2.26 -7.55
CA ASN A 141 -6.24 1.57 -6.62
C ASN A 141 -5.45 1.14 -5.37
N ALA A 142 -6.10 1.17 -4.23
CA ALA A 142 -5.56 0.71 -2.96
C ALA A 142 -6.58 -0.20 -2.26
N LEU A 143 -6.21 -1.47 -2.07
CA LEU A 143 -7.07 -2.50 -1.48
C LEU A 143 -6.70 -2.71 -0.02
N TYR A 144 -7.68 -2.57 0.87
CA TYR A 144 -7.46 -2.81 2.28
C TYR A 144 -7.48 -4.30 2.62
N TYR A 145 -6.52 -4.75 3.36
CA TYR A 145 -6.44 -6.07 3.95
C TYR A 145 -6.67 -5.96 5.47
N GLN A 146 -7.84 -6.37 6.01
CA GLN A 146 -8.97 -7.06 5.40
C GLN A 146 -10.29 -6.62 6.02
N LEU A 147 -11.42 -7.08 5.51
CA LEU A 147 -12.73 -6.64 6.03
C LEU A 147 -13.00 -7.20 7.43
N PHE A 148 -12.83 -8.50 7.65
CA PHE A 148 -13.05 -9.16 8.94
C PHE A 148 -11.74 -9.58 9.58
N ASN A 149 -11.69 -9.59 10.90
CA ASN A 149 -10.59 -10.24 11.62
C ASN A 149 -10.43 -11.69 11.15
N SER A 150 -9.19 -12.15 10.98
CA SER A 150 -8.88 -13.47 10.46
C SER A 150 -9.48 -14.57 11.33
N VAL A 151 -10.07 -15.61 10.70
CA VAL A 151 -10.72 -16.72 11.41
C VAL A 151 -9.90 -18.01 11.42
N TRP A 152 -9.02 -18.18 10.47
CA TRP A 152 -8.32 -19.45 10.28
C TRP A 152 -7.05 -19.65 11.11
N PHE A 153 -6.62 -18.61 11.80
CA PHE A 153 -5.59 -18.70 12.84
C PHE A 153 -6.19 -18.86 14.24
N ASP A 154 -7.51 -18.95 14.37
CA ASP A 154 -8.23 -18.86 15.61
C ASP A 154 -9.29 -19.97 15.75
N HIS A 155 -8.89 -21.21 15.52
CA HIS A 155 -9.75 -22.36 15.71
C HIS A 155 -10.08 -22.66 17.19
N LEU A 156 -9.35 -22.04 18.12
CA LEU A 156 -9.55 -22.17 19.59
C LEU A 156 -10.11 -20.90 20.23
N GLY A 157 -10.40 -19.84 19.46
CA GLY A 157 -10.84 -18.54 19.95
C GLY A 157 -9.89 -17.41 19.58
N VAL A 158 -9.93 -16.29 20.30
CA VAL A 158 -9.08 -15.13 20.03
C VAL A 158 -7.60 -15.48 20.26
N ASN A 159 -6.80 -15.38 19.19
CA ASN A 159 -5.37 -15.51 19.29
C ASN A 159 -4.70 -14.14 19.41
N ALA A 160 -4.60 -13.63 20.63
CA ALA A 160 -4.00 -12.34 20.93
C ALA A 160 -2.47 -12.28 20.66
N THR A 161 -1.84 -13.39 20.31
CA THR A 161 -0.41 -13.45 19.95
C THR A 161 -0.19 -13.42 18.45
N ASN A 162 -1.25 -13.56 17.65
CA ASN A 162 -1.14 -13.52 16.19
C ASN A 162 -1.69 -12.18 15.66
N ARG A 163 -0.79 -11.35 15.12
CA ARG A 163 -1.14 -10.06 14.55
C ARG A 163 -2.15 -10.15 13.39
N GLU A 164 -2.14 -11.23 12.63
CA GLU A 164 -3.04 -11.43 11.48
C GLU A 164 -4.52 -11.42 11.90
N TYR A 165 -4.81 -11.78 13.14
CA TYR A 165 -6.15 -11.68 13.72
C TYR A 165 -6.67 -10.23 13.73
N PHE A 166 -5.80 -9.24 13.85
CA PHE A 166 -6.19 -7.84 14.12
C PHE A 166 -6.28 -6.96 12.87
N PHE A 167 -6.04 -7.49 11.68
CA PHE A 167 -6.10 -6.70 10.44
C PHE A 167 -7.51 -6.32 9.98
N GLY A 168 -8.55 -7.01 10.47
CA GLY A 168 -9.93 -6.72 10.08
C GLY A 168 -10.40 -5.33 10.52
N MET A 169 -11.29 -4.74 9.74
CA MET A 169 -12.05 -3.55 10.13
C MET A 169 -13.31 -3.89 10.93
N ILE A 170 -13.72 -5.16 10.90
CA ILE A 170 -14.87 -5.70 11.64
C ILE A 170 -14.38 -6.83 12.52
N ASN A 171 -14.75 -6.77 13.79
CA ASN A 171 -14.48 -7.83 14.76
C ASN A 171 -15.31 -9.10 14.46
N ARG A 172 -14.95 -10.21 15.07
CA ARG A 172 -15.68 -11.49 14.89
C ARG A 172 -17.09 -11.49 15.44
N ASP A 173 -17.38 -10.67 16.43
CA ASP A 173 -18.72 -10.43 16.95
C ASP A 173 -19.54 -9.44 16.11
N LEU A 174 -19.02 -9.06 14.94
CA LEU A 174 -19.59 -8.11 14.00
C LEU A 174 -19.59 -6.65 14.49
N SER A 175 -18.96 -6.36 15.61
CA SER A 175 -18.74 -4.97 16.02
C SER A 175 -17.75 -4.26 15.11
N PHE A 176 -17.97 -2.99 14.85
CA PHE A 176 -17.15 -2.18 13.95
C PHE A 176 -15.97 -1.57 14.70
N LYS A 177 -14.80 -1.63 14.08
CA LYS A 177 -13.63 -0.90 14.57
C LYS A 177 -13.63 0.55 14.09
N PRO A 178 -12.94 1.48 14.78
CA PRO A 178 -12.76 2.85 14.30
C PRO A 178 -12.18 2.93 12.87
N SER A 179 -11.36 1.98 12.47
CA SER A 179 -10.80 1.88 11.12
C SER A 179 -11.87 1.71 10.03
N LEU A 180 -13.01 1.03 10.29
CA LEU A 180 -14.11 0.95 9.34
C LEU A 180 -14.76 2.33 9.12
N MET A 181 -14.98 3.07 10.18
CA MET A 181 -15.55 4.42 10.09
C MET A 181 -14.60 5.36 9.36
N ALA A 182 -13.30 5.28 9.65
CA ALA A 182 -12.30 6.05 8.93
C ALA A 182 -12.27 5.68 7.44
N PHE A 183 -12.36 4.40 7.10
CA PHE A 183 -12.42 3.94 5.72
C PHE A 183 -13.62 4.53 4.97
N CYS A 184 -14.82 4.42 5.53
CA CYS A 184 -16.04 4.95 4.91
C CYS A 184 -15.97 6.48 4.73
N ASN A 185 -15.56 7.21 5.78
CA ASN A 185 -15.42 8.67 5.70
C ASN A 185 -14.32 9.08 4.70
N THR A 186 -13.21 8.37 4.67
CA THR A 186 -12.13 8.64 3.71
C THR A 186 -12.61 8.41 2.28
N ALA A 187 -13.36 7.33 2.03
CA ALA A 187 -13.93 7.06 0.72
C ALA A 187 -14.89 8.16 0.27
N GLU A 188 -15.73 8.67 1.18
CA GLU A 188 -16.66 9.78 0.89
C GLU A 188 -15.91 11.09 0.58
N VAL A 189 -14.91 11.44 1.42
CA VAL A 189 -14.15 12.69 1.27
C VAL A 189 -13.25 12.68 0.02
N LEU A 190 -12.70 11.52 -0.32
CA LEU A 190 -11.80 11.39 -1.47
C LEU A 190 -12.54 10.97 -2.75
N ASP A 191 -13.87 10.76 -2.72
CA ASP A 191 -14.62 10.45 -3.94
C ASP A 191 -14.49 11.59 -4.95
N LYS A 192 -13.91 11.27 -6.11
CA LYS A 192 -13.60 12.23 -7.19
C LYS A 192 -12.64 13.35 -6.82
N ALA A 193 -12.03 13.30 -5.64
CA ALA A 193 -11.04 14.30 -5.24
C ALA A 193 -9.82 14.27 -6.17
N VAL A 194 -9.39 15.44 -6.58
CA VAL A 194 -8.23 15.62 -7.47
C VAL A 194 -7.09 16.26 -6.69
N PHE A 195 -5.97 15.59 -6.61
CA PHE A 195 -4.78 16.13 -5.96
C PHE A 195 -4.29 17.41 -6.66
N LYS A 196 -4.13 18.50 -5.89
CA LYS A 196 -3.67 19.80 -6.38
C LYS A 196 -2.25 20.14 -5.98
N GLY A 197 -1.78 19.60 -4.90
CA GLY A 197 -0.41 19.85 -4.45
C GLY A 197 -0.16 19.62 -2.96
N TRP A 198 1.07 19.81 -2.60
CA TRP A 198 1.53 19.79 -1.22
C TRP A 198 1.54 21.19 -0.64
N ILE A 199 0.97 21.34 0.56
CA ILE A 199 1.03 22.58 1.31
C ILE A 199 2.12 22.44 2.37
N ARG A 200 3.10 23.35 2.36
CA ARG A 200 4.10 23.44 3.41
C ARG A 200 3.47 24.10 4.64
N MET A 201 3.40 23.36 5.74
CA MET A 201 2.74 23.83 6.97
C MET A 201 3.69 24.60 7.90
N ASP A 202 4.98 24.28 7.87
CA ASP A 202 6.02 24.92 8.69
C ASP A 202 7.33 25.01 7.92
N GLU A 203 7.90 26.23 7.87
CA GLU A 203 9.17 26.44 7.19
C GLU A 203 10.36 25.80 7.92
N LYS A 204 10.28 25.70 9.25
CA LYS A 204 11.34 25.10 10.09
C LYS A 204 11.29 23.57 10.08
N HIS A 205 10.16 22.99 9.73
CA HIS A 205 9.93 21.56 9.72
C HIS A 205 9.47 21.10 8.32
N PRO A 206 10.39 20.87 7.39
CA PRO A 206 10.06 20.61 5.98
C PRO A 206 9.23 19.34 5.76
N LEU A 207 9.13 18.47 6.77
CA LEU A 207 8.25 17.29 6.74
C LEU A 207 6.81 17.61 7.19
N SER A 208 6.58 18.77 7.81
CA SER A 208 5.24 19.26 8.19
C SER A 208 4.54 19.82 6.95
N ARG A 209 3.68 19.01 6.36
CA ARG A 209 2.99 19.34 5.11
C ARG A 209 1.54 18.87 5.12
N GLY A 210 0.69 19.60 4.42
CA GLY A 210 -0.68 19.22 4.12
C GLY A 210 -0.80 18.68 2.69
N ILE A 211 -1.90 17.97 2.44
CA ILE A 211 -2.28 17.50 1.11
C ILE A 211 -3.50 18.30 0.68
N LEU A 212 -3.43 18.95 -0.47
CA LEU A 212 -4.54 19.72 -1.04
C LEU A 212 -5.24 18.88 -2.11
N PHE A 213 -6.52 18.69 -1.93
CA PHE A 213 -7.44 18.13 -2.92
C PHE A 213 -8.52 19.17 -3.29
N ASP A 214 -9.10 18.97 -4.47
CA ASP A 214 -10.23 19.73 -5.01
C ASP A 214 -11.36 18.76 -5.36
#